data_96be7afa264b4b2645412c5096e2a13a
#
_entry.id   96be7afa264b4b2645412c5096e2a13a
#
_cell.length_a   1.000
_cell.length_b   1.000
_cell.length_c   1.000
_cell.angle_alpha   90.00
_cell.angle_beta   90.00
_cell.angle_gamma   90.00
#
_symmetry.space_group_name_H-M   'P 1'
#
loop_
_entity.id
_entity.type
_entity.pdbx_description
1 polymer ?
#
loop_
_entity_poly.entity_id
_entity_poly.type
_entity_poly.pdbx_seq_one_letter_code
_entity_poly.pdbx_strand_id
1 'polypeptide(L)'
;MMVVSVAFYGMATFEGPLLSIKSVNALGHYTDWIIGHVHAGALGWNGFMAAGMFYWLVPRLWNKPLHSQSLANLHFWLGTVGILLYVAAMWASGITQGLMLNATAEGGTILQYPNFIETLNAIRPLMLLRVVGGGLYLVGFIIMGWNVWQSIRGAKAVNGSMEVFVETPVPGGRHEWIYRGQV
;
A
#
# COMPACT_ATOMS: atom_id res chain seq x y z
N MET A 1 -0.18 -11.42 -3.34
CA MET A 1 0.05 -10.21 -2.52
C MET A 1 1.37 -9.53 -2.86
N MET A 2 2.52 -10.19 -2.75
CA MET A 2 3.84 -9.57 -3.02
C MET A 2 3.95 -8.91 -4.41
N VAL A 3 3.45 -9.55 -5.48
CA VAL A 3 3.47 -8.95 -6.83
C VAL A 3 2.66 -7.65 -6.90
N VAL A 4 1.47 -7.64 -6.31
CA VAL A 4 0.65 -6.41 -6.23
C VAL A 4 1.33 -5.34 -5.37
N SER A 5 1.96 -5.73 -4.27
CA SER A 5 2.76 -4.84 -3.43
C SER A 5 3.89 -4.17 -4.24
N VAL A 6 4.64 -4.94 -5.03
CA VAL A 6 5.72 -4.40 -5.88
C VAL A 6 5.16 -3.45 -6.96
N ALA A 7 3.98 -3.74 -7.51
CA ALA A 7 3.33 -2.84 -8.46
C ALA A 7 2.96 -1.49 -7.79
N PHE A 8 2.39 -1.51 -6.59
CA PHE A 8 2.13 -0.28 -5.81
C PHE A 8 3.41 0.45 -5.40
N TYR A 9 4.49 -0.29 -5.09
CA TYR A 9 5.81 0.31 -4.85
C TYR A 9 6.28 1.10 -6.08
N GLY A 10 6.27 0.47 -7.26
CA GLY A 10 6.67 1.13 -8.50
C GLY A 10 5.81 2.37 -8.80
N MET A 11 4.50 2.28 -8.61
CA MET A 11 3.56 3.38 -8.81
C MET A 11 3.85 4.54 -7.85
N ALA A 12 3.96 4.28 -6.56
CA ALA A 12 4.25 5.30 -5.56
C ALA A 12 5.65 5.93 -5.76
N THR A 13 6.65 5.12 -6.11
CA THR A 13 8.02 5.59 -6.38
C THR A 13 8.09 6.46 -7.62
N PHE A 14 7.30 6.18 -8.66
CA PHE A 14 7.19 7.05 -9.84
C PHE A 14 6.46 8.36 -9.51
N GLU A 15 5.39 8.28 -8.75
CA GLU A 15 4.54 9.43 -8.41
C GLU A 15 5.28 10.45 -7.52
N GLY A 16 6.17 10.01 -6.62
CA GLY A 16 6.97 10.90 -5.77
C GLY A 16 7.76 11.95 -6.56
N PRO A 17 8.66 11.56 -7.47
CA PRO A 17 9.36 12.47 -8.36
C PRO A 17 8.44 13.31 -9.26
N LEU A 18 7.34 12.72 -9.76
CA LEU A 18 6.34 13.46 -10.54
C LEU A 18 5.75 14.63 -9.73
N LEU A 19 5.39 14.41 -8.48
CA LEU A 19 4.88 15.42 -7.55
C LEU A 19 5.94 16.47 -7.15
N SER A 20 7.23 16.23 -7.39
CA SER A 20 8.30 17.21 -7.16
C SER A 20 8.44 18.25 -8.29
N ILE A 21 7.85 18.00 -9.46
CA ILE A 21 7.85 18.96 -10.58
C ILE A 21 6.96 20.14 -10.18
N LYS A 22 7.48 21.39 -10.31
CA LYS A 22 6.81 22.61 -9.84
C LYS A 22 5.36 22.75 -10.32
N SER A 23 5.09 22.51 -11.60
CA SER A 23 3.74 22.61 -12.16
C SER A 23 2.79 21.55 -11.63
N VAL A 24 3.28 20.33 -11.45
CA VAL A 24 2.49 19.22 -10.86
C VAL A 24 2.28 19.46 -9.37
N ASN A 25 3.32 19.91 -8.67
CA ASN A 25 3.24 20.24 -7.25
C ASN A 25 2.24 21.37 -6.99
N ALA A 26 2.23 22.41 -7.81
CA ALA A 26 1.26 23.50 -7.69
C ALA A 26 -0.19 23.00 -7.81
N LEU A 27 -0.43 21.95 -8.59
CA LEU A 27 -1.75 21.32 -8.70
C LEU A 27 -2.05 20.36 -7.55
N GLY A 28 -1.06 19.54 -7.17
CA GLY A 28 -1.26 18.42 -6.23
C GLY A 28 -1.07 18.76 -4.76
N HIS A 29 -0.27 19.80 -4.44
CA HIS A 29 0.09 20.14 -3.06
C HIS A 29 -1.13 20.57 -2.24
N TYR A 30 -1.25 20.07 -1.02
CA TYR A 30 -2.40 20.27 -0.11
C TYR A 30 -3.73 19.70 -0.63
N THR A 31 -3.71 18.81 -1.63
CA THR A 31 -4.93 18.16 -2.14
C THR A 31 -4.98 16.68 -1.74
N ASP A 32 -6.11 16.04 -1.99
CA ASP A 32 -6.29 14.61 -1.80
C ASP A 32 -5.37 13.75 -2.67
N TRP A 33 -4.73 14.31 -3.71
CA TRP A 33 -3.74 13.59 -4.50
C TRP A 33 -2.58 13.11 -3.63
N ILE A 34 -2.06 13.96 -2.73
CA ILE A 34 -1.01 13.57 -1.79
C ILE A 34 -1.47 12.43 -0.87
N ILE A 35 -2.74 12.48 -0.43
CA ILE A 35 -3.33 11.40 0.38
C ILE A 35 -3.38 10.09 -0.41
N GLY A 36 -3.76 10.14 -1.69
CA GLY A 36 -3.73 8.97 -2.60
C GLY A 36 -2.35 8.38 -2.74
N HIS A 37 -1.34 9.23 -2.98
CA HIS A 37 0.06 8.84 -3.08
C HIS A 37 0.56 8.12 -1.81
N VAL A 38 0.35 8.71 -0.65
CA VAL A 38 0.77 8.12 0.64
C VAL A 38 0.09 6.78 0.88
N HIS A 39 -1.21 6.66 0.59
CA HIS A 39 -1.94 5.40 0.82
C HIS A 39 -1.59 4.32 -0.21
N ALA A 40 -1.25 4.68 -1.45
CA ALA A 40 -0.68 3.74 -2.42
C ALA A 40 0.62 3.12 -1.87
N GLY A 41 1.50 3.92 -1.26
CA GLY A 41 2.71 3.44 -0.60
C GLY A 41 2.44 2.69 0.70
N ALA A 42 1.69 3.29 1.63
CA ALA A 42 1.49 2.73 2.96
C ALA A 42 0.63 1.46 2.96
N LEU A 43 -0.50 1.47 2.25
CA LEU A 43 -1.45 0.36 2.24
C LEU A 43 -1.23 -0.57 1.04
N GLY A 44 -1.05 -0.02 -0.16
CA GLY A 44 -0.82 -0.81 -1.35
C GLY A 44 0.53 -1.53 -1.35
N TRP A 45 1.61 -0.81 -1.06
CA TRP A 45 2.95 -1.42 -0.99
C TRP A 45 3.19 -2.10 0.35
N ASN A 46 3.36 -1.35 1.44
CA ASN A 46 3.76 -1.91 2.73
C ASN A 46 2.70 -2.85 3.32
N GLY A 47 1.42 -2.51 3.21
CA GLY A 47 0.32 -3.33 3.73
C GLY A 47 0.27 -4.71 3.09
N PHE A 48 0.32 -4.81 1.75
CA PHE A 48 0.34 -6.11 1.08
C PHE A 48 1.65 -6.86 1.21
N MET A 49 2.80 -6.16 1.33
CA MET A 49 4.07 -6.80 1.62
C MET A 49 4.00 -7.49 2.99
N ALA A 50 3.59 -6.75 4.01
CA ALA A 50 3.44 -7.29 5.36
C ALA A 50 2.44 -8.45 5.41
N ALA A 51 1.27 -8.31 4.79
CA ALA A 51 0.27 -9.37 4.72
C ALA A 51 0.81 -10.64 4.04
N GLY A 52 1.53 -10.49 2.93
CA GLY A 52 2.18 -11.60 2.23
C GLY A 52 3.23 -12.29 3.09
N MET A 53 4.03 -11.51 3.84
CA MET A 53 5.01 -12.04 4.79
C MET A 53 4.33 -12.78 5.94
N PHE A 54 3.24 -12.27 6.53
CA PHE A 54 2.49 -12.97 7.57
C PHE A 54 1.95 -14.31 7.10
N TYR A 55 1.34 -14.37 5.92
CA TYR A 55 0.83 -15.62 5.36
C TYR A 55 1.93 -16.64 5.03
N TRP A 56 3.14 -16.15 4.75
CA TRP A 56 4.30 -17.02 4.51
C TRP A 56 4.97 -17.48 5.82
N LEU A 57 5.14 -16.57 6.79
CA LEU A 57 5.92 -16.77 8.00
C LEU A 57 5.14 -17.54 9.07
N VAL A 58 3.88 -17.16 9.32
CA VAL A 58 3.07 -17.72 10.41
C VAL A 58 2.95 -19.24 10.32
N PRO A 59 2.61 -19.87 9.19
CA PRO A 59 2.55 -21.32 9.08
C PRO A 59 3.89 -22.01 9.39
N ARG A 60 5.00 -21.36 9.09
CA ARG A 60 6.36 -21.89 9.34
C ARG A 60 6.76 -21.81 10.80
N LEU A 61 6.52 -20.68 11.46
CA LEU A 61 6.87 -20.48 12.87
C LEU A 61 6.09 -21.42 13.81
N TRP A 62 4.86 -21.74 13.48
CA TRP A 62 4.01 -22.62 14.29
C TRP A 62 3.90 -24.04 13.73
N ASN A 63 4.62 -24.35 12.64
CA ASN A 63 4.55 -25.63 11.93
C ASN A 63 3.10 -26.14 11.73
N LYS A 64 2.24 -25.23 11.31
CA LYS A 64 0.82 -25.50 11.01
C LYS A 64 0.41 -24.86 9.70
N PRO A 65 -0.45 -25.52 8.90
CA PRO A 65 -0.99 -24.92 7.70
C PRO A 65 -1.86 -23.71 8.06
N LEU A 66 -2.02 -22.81 7.08
CA LEU A 66 -2.97 -21.70 7.19
C LEU A 66 -4.38 -22.25 7.38
N HIS A 67 -5.15 -21.65 8.30
CA HIS A 67 -6.51 -22.08 8.62
C HIS A 67 -7.40 -22.16 7.36
N SER A 68 -7.36 -21.15 6.50
CA SER A 68 -8.14 -21.13 5.26
C SER A 68 -7.44 -20.36 4.14
N GLN A 69 -7.17 -21.05 3.04
CA GLN A 69 -6.68 -20.44 1.81
C GLN A 69 -7.74 -19.57 1.14
N SER A 70 -9.02 -19.94 1.26
CA SER A 70 -10.13 -19.16 0.70
C SER A 70 -10.26 -17.79 1.37
N LEU A 71 -10.08 -17.71 2.70
CA LEU A 71 -10.06 -16.44 3.42
C LEU A 71 -8.86 -15.58 3.03
N ALA A 72 -7.70 -16.19 2.78
CA ALA A 72 -6.53 -15.46 2.29
C ALA A 72 -6.78 -14.87 0.88
N ASN A 73 -7.45 -15.62 0.00
CA ASN A 73 -7.84 -15.16 -1.33
C ASN A 73 -8.91 -14.05 -1.24
N LEU A 74 -9.87 -14.19 -0.34
CA LEU A 74 -10.90 -13.18 -0.11
C LEU A 74 -10.28 -11.86 0.40
N HIS A 75 -9.37 -11.93 1.39
CA HIS A 75 -8.59 -10.77 1.83
C HIS A 75 -7.84 -10.13 0.66
N PHE A 76 -7.16 -10.93 -0.17
CA PHE A 76 -6.41 -10.41 -1.31
C PHE A 76 -7.30 -9.60 -2.25
N TRP A 77 -8.47 -10.11 -2.63
CA TRP A 77 -9.36 -9.44 -3.58
C TRP A 77 -10.04 -8.22 -2.95
N LEU A 78 -10.56 -8.33 -1.73
CA LEU A 78 -11.16 -7.20 -1.02
C LEU A 78 -10.15 -6.07 -0.80
N GLY A 79 -8.93 -6.41 -0.37
CA GLY A 79 -7.87 -5.44 -0.18
C GLY A 79 -7.43 -4.79 -1.50
N THR A 80 -7.25 -5.58 -2.57
CA THR A 80 -6.81 -5.06 -3.87
C THR A 80 -7.87 -4.12 -4.49
N VAL A 81 -9.13 -4.56 -4.54
CA VAL A 81 -10.22 -3.72 -5.06
C VAL A 81 -10.40 -2.49 -4.16
N GLY A 82 -10.34 -2.67 -2.84
CA GLY A 82 -10.49 -1.59 -1.87
C GLY A 82 -9.44 -0.49 -2.05
N ILE A 83 -8.16 -0.85 -2.13
CA ILE A 83 -7.09 0.15 -2.29
C ILE A 83 -7.09 0.80 -3.67
N LEU A 84 -7.44 0.07 -4.73
CA LEU A 84 -7.56 0.65 -6.06
C LEU A 84 -8.68 1.70 -6.13
N LEU A 85 -9.85 1.41 -5.56
CA LEU A 85 -10.96 2.36 -5.47
C LEU A 85 -10.59 3.58 -4.62
N TYR A 86 -9.91 3.34 -3.50
CA TYR A 86 -9.47 4.41 -2.61
C TYR A 86 -8.51 5.36 -3.32
N VAL A 87 -7.43 4.84 -3.90
CA VAL A 87 -6.39 5.65 -4.56
C VAL A 87 -6.95 6.37 -5.79
N ALA A 88 -7.76 5.70 -6.61
CA ALA A 88 -8.41 6.32 -7.77
C ALA A 88 -9.33 7.48 -7.36
N ALA A 89 -10.11 7.30 -6.28
CA ALA A 89 -10.95 8.36 -5.74
C ALA A 89 -10.14 9.56 -5.24
N MET A 90 -9.01 9.29 -4.55
CA MET A 90 -8.14 10.34 -4.05
C MET A 90 -7.42 11.11 -5.16
N TRP A 91 -6.96 10.43 -6.21
CA TRP A 91 -6.36 11.11 -7.36
C TRP A 91 -7.37 11.98 -8.09
N ALA A 92 -8.55 11.45 -8.41
CA ALA A 92 -9.60 12.21 -9.06
C ALA A 92 -10.04 13.42 -8.21
N SER A 93 -10.20 13.22 -6.90
CA SER A 93 -10.51 14.28 -5.94
C SER A 93 -9.42 15.35 -5.89
N GLY A 94 -8.16 14.93 -5.75
CA GLY A 94 -7.02 15.84 -5.65
C GLY A 94 -6.79 16.66 -6.91
N ILE A 95 -6.93 16.06 -8.10
CA ILE A 95 -6.88 16.79 -9.38
C ILE A 95 -8.02 17.81 -9.45
N THR A 96 -9.25 17.42 -9.09
CA THR A 96 -10.40 18.33 -9.07
C THR A 96 -10.16 19.49 -8.11
N GLN A 97 -9.71 19.21 -6.88
CA GLN A 97 -9.34 20.23 -5.90
C GLN A 97 -8.28 21.18 -6.44
N GLY A 98 -7.18 20.64 -6.99
CA GLY A 98 -6.10 21.45 -7.51
C GLY A 98 -6.52 22.35 -8.66
N LEU A 99 -7.34 21.86 -9.59
CA LEU A 99 -7.87 22.64 -10.69
C LEU A 99 -8.79 23.77 -10.20
N MET A 100 -9.69 23.48 -9.25
CA MET A 100 -10.61 24.49 -8.70
C MET A 100 -9.89 25.55 -7.87
N LEU A 101 -8.91 25.14 -7.04
CA LEU A 101 -8.17 26.07 -6.17
C LEU A 101 -7.23 27.00 -6.95
N ASN A 102 -6.78 26.57 -8.15
CA ASN A 102 -5.90 27.36 -9.00
C ASN A 102 -6.67 28.09 -10.13
N ALA A 103 -7.97 27.87 -10.27
CA ALA A 103 -8.76 28.53 -11.31
C ALA A 103 -8.93 30.03 -10.99
N THR A 104 -8.64 30.87 -11.99
CA THR A 104 -8.80 32.32 -11.90
C THR A 104 -9.80 32.82 -12.92
N ALA A 105 -10.54 33.86 -12.56
CA ALA A 105 -11.46 34.61 -13.42
C ALA A 105 -10.89 36.00 -13.71
N GLU A 106 -11.49 36.73 -14.66
CA GLU A 106 -11.22 38.14 -14.96
C GLU A 106 -9.73 38.50 -15.12
N GLY A 107 -9.06 37.85 -16.07
CA GLY A 107 -7.65 38.15 -16.37
C GLY A 107 -6.64 37.69 -15.32
N GLY A 108 -7.02 36.76 -14.44
CA GLY A 108 -6.13 36.16 -13.47
C GLY A 108 -6.04 36.86 -12.11
N THR A 109 -6.88 37.86 -11.86
CA THR A 109 -6.82 38.68 -10.63
C THR A 109 -7.71 38.17 -9.50
N ILE A 110 -8.72 37.36 -9.81
CA ILE A 110 -9.71 36.88 -8.84
C ILE A 110 -9.80 35.34 -8.95
N LEU A 111 -9.98 34.65 -7.80
CA LEU A 111 -10.27 33.23 -7.80
C LEU A 111 -11.65 32.97 -8.39
N GLN A 112 -11.74 31.98 -9.29
CA GLN A 112 -13.00 31.56 -9.88
C GLN A 112 -13.93 30.90 -8.85
N TYR A 113 -13.35 30.18 -7.87
CA TYR A 113 -14.07 29.49 -6.80
C TYR A 113 -13.58 29.99 -5.43
N PRO A 114 -13.98 31.20 -4.99
CA PRO A 114 -13.52 31.77 -3.73
C PRO A 114 -14.11 31.06 -2.52
N ASN A 115 -15.24 30.36 -2.68
CA ASN A 115 -15.86 29.60 -1.61
C ASN A 115 -15.41 28.15 -1.63
N PHE A 116 -14.60 27.75 -0.64
CA PHE A 116 -14.09 26.38 -0.51
C PHE A 116 -15.18 25.29 -0.45
N ILE A 117 -16.39 25.64 0.00
CA ILE A 117 -17.54 24.69 0.04
C ILE A 117 -17.92 24.20 -1.35
N GLU A 118 -17.71 24.99 -2.40
CA GLU A 118 -17.96 24.57 -3.77
C GLU A 118 -17.04 23.43 -4.17
N THR A 119 -15.76 23.53 -3.83
CA THR A 119 -14.77 22.46 -4.04
C THR A 119 -15.16 21.20 -3.27
N LEU A 120 -15.57 21.32 -1.99
CA LEU A 120 -16.01 20.17 -1.19
C LEU A 120 -17.25 19.49 -1.79
N ASN A 121 -18.21 20.25 -2.30
CA ASN A 121 -19.39 19.69 -2.96
C ASN A 121 -19.02 18.95 -4.26
N ALA A 122 -18.08 19.47 -5.03
CA ALA A 122 -17.63 18.84 -6.28
C ALA A 122 -16.98 17.48 -6.03
N ILE A 123 -16.19 17.33 -4.95
CA ILE A 123 -15.48 16.07 -4.64
C ILE A 123 -16.29 15.10 -3.76
N ARG A 124 -17.46 15.51 -3.25
CA ARG A 124 -18.28 14.69 -2.34
C ARG A 124 -18.54 13.26 -2.82
N PRO A 125 -18.89 12.99 -4.11
CA PRO A 125 -19.08 11.60 -4.58
C PRO A 125 -17.78 10.79 -4.52
N LEU A 126 -16.62 11.41 -4.74
CA LEU A 126 -15.32 10.76 -4.64
C LEU A 126 -14.97 10.43 -3.18
N MET A 127 -15.37 11.28 -2.22
CA MET A 127 -15.25 11.02 -0.80
C MET A 127 -16.08 9.80 -0.36
N LEU A 128 -17.27 9.61 -0.91
CA LEU A 128 -18.07 8.40 -0.67
C LEU A 128 -17.39 7.16 -1.23
N LEU A 129 -16.85 7.24 -2.45
CA LEU A 129 -16.10 6.15 -3.06
C LEU A 129 -14.85 5.78 -2.24
N ARG A 130 -14.16 6.77 -1.67
CA ARG A 130 -13.05 6.58 -0.72
C ARG A 130 -13.47 5.76 0.49
N VAL A 131 -14.63 6.08 1.09
CA VAL A 131 -15.15 5.35 2.26
C VAL A 131 -15.42 3.88 1.90
N VAL A 132 -16.01 3.62 0.73
CA VAL A 132 -16.25 2.24 0.26
C VAL A 132 -14.92 1.51 0.06
N GLY A 133 -13.97 2.11 -0.64
CA GLY A 133 -12.65 1.51 -0.88
C GLY A 133 -11.89 1.22 0.41
N GLY A 134 -11.84 2.19 1.33
CA GLY A 134 -11.21 2.03 2.64
C GLY A 134 -11.91 0.98 3.51
N GLY A 135 -13.24 0.92 3.47
CA GLY A 135 -14.04 -0.10 4.16
C GLY A 135 -13.75 -1.52 3.67
N LEU A 136 -13.68 -1.72 2.34
CA LEU A 136 -13.31 -3.01 1.75
C LEU A 136 -11.89 -3.44 2.17
N TYR A 137 -10.94 -2.52 2.15
CA TYR A 137 -9.56 -2.77 2.59
C TYR A 137 -9.53 -3.18 4.06
N LEU A 138 -10.21 -2.43 4.93
CA LEU A 138 -10.29 -2.73 6.37
C LEU A 138 -10.92 -4.11 6.63
N VAL A 139 -12.04 -4.43 5.99
CA VAL A 139 -12.68 -5.76 6.11
C VAL A 139 -11.73 -6.86 5.67
N GLY A 140 -11.01 -6.67 4.57
CA GLY A 140 -9.97 -7.60 4.12
C GLY A 140 -8.93 -7.88 5.20
N PHE A 141 -8.41 -6.85 5.87
CA PHE A 141 -7.41 -7.00 6.94
C PHE A 141 -7.98 -7.62 8.22
N ILE A 142 -9.23 -7.37 8.54
CA ILE A 142 -9.92 -8.07 9.65
C ILE A 142 -10.00 -9.58 9.34
N ILE A 143 -10.35 -9.95 8.11
CA ILE A 143 -10.38 -11.35 7.66
C ILE A 143 -8.97 -11.97 7.77
N MET A 144 -7.92 -11.24 7.37
CA MET A 144 -6.53 -11.68 7.55
C MET A 144 -6.22 -11.96 9.02
N GLY A 145 -6.52 -11.00 9.89
CA GLY A 145 -6.27 -11.12 11.33
C GLY A 145 -6.96 -12.35 11.93
N TRP A 146 -8.22 -12.58 11.56
CA TRP A 146 -8.97 -13.77 11.96
C TRP A 146 -8.34 -15.06 11.44
N ASN A 147 -7.98 -15.12 10.16
CA ASN A 147 -7.38 -16.30 9.53
C ASN A 147 -6.02 -16.64 10.17
N VAL A 148 -5.17 -15.65 10.41
CA VAL A 148 -3.89 -15.81 11.10
C VAL A 148 -4.10 -16.28 12.54
N TRP A 149 -5.01 -15.65 13.29
CA TRP A 149 -5.31 -16.05 14.66
C TRP A 149 -5.81 -17.48 14.76
N GLN A 150 -6.70 -17.91 13.88
CA GLN A 150 -7.18 -19.30 13.86
C GLN A 150 -6.04 -20.29 13.47
N SER A 151 -5.10 -19.86 12.64
CA SER A 151 -3.95 -20.71 12.27
C SER A 151 -3.02 -20.99 13.46
N ILE A 152 -2.84 -20.04 14.36
CA ILE A 152 -1.94 -20.17 15.51
C ILE A 152 -2.66 -20.65 16.79
N ARG A 153 -3.98 -20.62 16.82
CA ARG A 153 -4.76 -20.99 18.00
C ARG A 153 -4.45 -22.42 18.45
N GLY A 154 -4.03 -22.56 19.71
CA GLY A 154 -3.65 -23.84 20.31
C GLY A 154 -2.35 -24.44 19.77
N ALA A 155 -1.57 -23.69 19.02
CA ALA A 155 -0.23 -24.08 18.57
C ALA A 155 0.85 -23.51 19.50
N LYS A 156 1.98 -24.22 19.57
CA LYS A 156 3.21 -23.70 20.18
C LYS A 156 4.19 -23.37 19.05
N ALA A 157 4.89 -22.25 19.18
CA ALA A 157 5.98 -21.91 18.26
C ALA A 157 7.06 -23.02 18.33
N VAL A 158 7.59 -23.40 17.19
CA VAL A 158 8.59 -24.44 17.06
C VAL A 158 9.90 -23.80 16.62
N ASN A 159 11.01 -24.14 17.27
CA ASN A 159 12.32 -23.79 16.76
C ASN A 159 12.58 -24.68 15.53
N GLY A 160 12.50 -24.09 14.35
CA GLY A 160 12.85 -24.77 13.10
C GLY A 160 14.35 -24.71 12.86
N SER A 161 14.94 -25.80 12.42
CA SER A 161 16.26 -25.78 11.78
C SER A 161 16.05 -25.54 10.27
N MET A 162 16.75 -24.57 9.72
CA MET A 162 16.80 -24.35 8.29
C MET A 162 18.14 -24.87 7.78
N GLU A 163 18.10 -25.81 6.82
CA GLU A 163 19.32 -26.20 6.14
C GLU A 163 19.80 -25.01 5.30
N VAL A 164 20.93 -24.44 5.70
CA VAL A 164 21.61 -23.41 4.93
C VAL A 164 22.65 -24.10 4.09
N PHE A 165 22.54 -24.01 2.77
CA PHE A 165 23.64 -24.42 1.89
C PHE A 165 24.77 -23.40 2.11
N VAL A 166 25.76 -23.82 2.88
CA VAL A 166 27.05 -23.12 2.97
C VAL A 166 27.83 -23.52 1.75
N GLU A 167 27.99 -22.64 0.78
CA GLU A 167 28.97 -22.86 -0.28
C GLU A 167 30.34 -23.03 0.37
N THR A 168 30.98 -24.18 0.16
CA THR A 168 32.37 -24.40 0.62
C THR A 168 33.25 -23.37 -0.07
N PRO A 169 34.00 -22.55 0.67
CA PRO A 169 34.90 -21.55 0.06
C PRO A 169 35.84 -22.25 -0.92
N VAL A 170 35.82 -21.78 -2.16
CA VAL A 170 36.80 -22.24 -3.16
C VAL A 170 38.18 -21.78 -2.68
N PRO A 171 39.13 -22.69 -2.40
CA PRO A 171 40.46 -22.28 -1.94
C PRO A 171 41.11 -21.30 -2.93
N GLY A 172 41.46 -20.10 -2.46
CA GLY A 172 42.07 -19.03 -3.26
C GLY A 172 41.10 -18.02 -3.86
N GLY A 173 39.80 -18.05 -3.56
CA GLY A 173 38.82 -17.04 -3.97
C GLY A 173 38.95 -15.72 -3.15
N ARG A 174 38.93 -14.57 -3.82
CA ARG A 174 39.03 -13.23 -3.21
C ARG A 174 37.84 -12.83 -2.33
N HIS A 175 36.93 -13.74 -2.02
CA HIS A 175 35.68 -13.44 -1.32
C HIS A 175 35.55 -14.03 0.09
N GLU A 176 36.65 -14.60 0.67
CA GLU A 176 36.63 -15.19 2.00
C GLU A 176 36.20 -14.23 3.13
N TRP A 177 36.35 -12.93 2.96
CA TRP A 177 36.01 -11.94 3.99
C TRP A 177 34.53 -11.53 4.02
N ILE A 178 33.78 -11.81 2.96
CA ILE A 178 32.35 -11.40 2.86
C ILE A 178 31.46 -12.29 3.72
N TYR A 179 31.85 -13.53 3.99
CA TYR A 179 31.01 -14.53 4.65
C TYR A 179 31.35 -14.82 6.11
N ARG A 180 32.39 -14.18 6.68
CA ARG A 180 32.83 -14.36 8.07
C ARG A 180 32.10 -13.45 9.07
N GLY A 181 30.85 -13.23 8.97
CA GLY A 181 30.24 -12.28 9.91
C GLY A 181 28.78 -12.47 10.26
N GLN A 182 28.15 -13.57 9.88
CA GLN A 182 26.72 -13.76 10.21
C GLN A 182 26.43 -15.23 10.52
N VAL A 183 26.60 -15.58 11.79
CA VAL A 183 25.90 -16.68 12.45
C VAL A 183 25.05 -16.08 13.53
#